data_e4fdf8dc60db3640cb7ee343761d0aa9
#
_entry.id   e4fdf8dc60db3640cb7ee343761d0aa9
#
_cell.length_a   1.000
_cell.length_b   1.000
_cell.length_c   1.000
_cell.angle_alpha   90.00
_cell.angle_beta   90.00
_cell.angle_gamma   90.00
#
_symmetry.space_group_name_H-M   'P 1'
#
loop_
_entity.id
_entity.type
_entity.pdbx_description
1 polymer ?
#
loop_
_entity_poly.entity_id
_entity_poly.type
_entity_poly.pdbx_seq_one_letter_code
_entity_poly.pdbx_strand_id
1 'polypeptide(L)'
;DRFTVELSQEKILQSSIHIRNMLRINGLMDTSIAVLFYNGALEAASSGIRQLVAGQGADELFGGYKKYLRIYESSGPINVEKVMTQDLVSLWRNGIVRDYSATALAGCLLTLPYLDPDIVGFLKSLPISAKISPPLRKLILRKVCSAAGLPEEVCMYEKKAAQYGSGIEKVLRKAYR
;
A
#
# COMPACT_ATOMS: atom_id res chain seq x y z
N ASP A 1 -20.37 -6.61 -3.81
CA ASP A 1 -20.08 -7.88 -3.13
C ASP A 1 -18.73 -7.77 -2.40
N ARG A 2 -18.60 -8.44 -1.28
CA ARG A 2 -17.38 -8.50 -0.48
C ARG A 2 -16.88 -9.93 -0.46
N PHE A 3 -15.62 -10.12 -0.87
CA PHE A 3 -14.94 -11.41 -0.79
C PHE A 3 -13.84 -11.34 0.28
N THR A 4 -13.70 -12.41 1.04
CA THR A 4 -12.61 -12.56 2.02
C THR A 4 -11.74 -13.73 1.57
N VAL A 5 -10.45 -13.48 1.40
CA VAL A 5 -9.46 -14.50 1.06
C VAL A 5 -8.80 -14.98 2.35
N GLU A 6 -9.07 -16.21 2.76
CA GLU A 6 -8.43 -16.84 3.90
C GLU A 6 -7.26 -17.70 3.45
N LEU A 7 -6.10 -17.45 4.05
CA LEU A 7 -4.87 -18.18 3.73
C LEU A 7 -4.41 -19.01 4.93
N SER A 8 -4.25 -20.31 4.73
CA SER A 8 -3.57 -21.16 5.70
C SER A 8 -2.09 -20.79 5.82
N GLN A 9 -1.45 -21.13 6.94
CA GLN A 9 -0.01 -20.93 7.10
C GLN A 9 0.79 -21.64 6.01
N GLU A 10 0.40 -22.86 5.66
CA GLU A 10 1.03 -23.63 4.59
C GLU A 10 0.94 -22.89 3.24
N LYS A 11 -0.24 -22.38 2.88
CA LYS A 11 -0.44 -21.60 1.64
C LYS A 11 0.42 -20.34 1.59
N ILE A 12 0.53 -19.63 2.73
CA ILE A 12 1.42 -18.47 2.84
C ILE A 12 2.88 -18.87 2.58
N LEU A 13 3.35 -19.96 3.16
CA LEU A 13 4.73 -20.43 2.98
C LEU A 13 4.99 -20.89 1.54
N GLN A 14 4.11 -21.69 0.95
CA GLN A 14 4.22 -22.11 -0.45
C GLN A 14 4.26 -20.92 -1.40
N SER A 15 3.33 -19.97 -1.23
CA SER A 15 3.30 -18.73 -2.02
C SER A 15 4.57 -17.92 -1.84
N SER A 16 5.11 -17.84 -0.62
CA SER A 16 6.32 -17.07 -0.35
C SER A 16 7.56 -17.68 -1.02
N ILE A 17 7.70 -18.99 -1.01
CA ILE A 17 8.79 -19.70 -1.72
C ILE A 17 8.68 -19.44 -3.23
N HIS A 18 7.48 -19.63 -3.79
CA HIS A 18 7.23 -19.38 -5.21
C HIS A 18 7.59 -17.94 -5.63
N ILE A 19 7.07 -16.96 -4.90
CA ILE A 19 7.29 -15.53 -5.19
C ILE A 19 8.77 -15.15 -5.05
N ARG A 20 9.45 -15.59 -4.00
CA ARG A 20 10.87 -15.31 -3.79
C ARG A 20 11.72 -15.82 -4.95
N ASN A 21 11.42 -17.02 -5.44
CA ASN A 21 12.12 -17.61 -6.57
C ASN A 21 11.83 -16.87 -7.87
N MET A 22 10.57 -16.55 -8.14
CA MET A 22 10.16 -15.90 -9.39
C MET A 22 10.58 -14.43 -9.47
N LEU A 23 10.43 -13.67 -8.36
CA LEU A 23 10.71 -12.24 -8.34
C LEU A 23 12.11 -11.90 -7.79
N ARG A 24 12.88 -12.91 -7.32
CA ARG A 24 14.21 -12.74 -6.74
C ARG A 24 14.24 -11.73 -5.58
N ILE A 25 13.17 -11.69 -4.78
CA ILE A 25 13.06 -10.84 -3.59
C ILE A 25 13.41 -11.62 -2.32
N ASN A 26 14.13 -11.00 -1.40
CA ASN A 26 14.60 -11.65 -0.17
C ASN A 26 14.12 -10.94 1.11
N GLY A 27 13.68 -9.69 1.02
CA GLY A 27 13.20 -8.92 2.16
C GLY A 27 11.89 -9.48 2.73
N LEU A 28 11.80 -9.60 4.06
CA LEU A 28 10.60 -10.10 4.72
C LEU A 28 9.36 -9.25 4.38
N MET A 29 9.51 -7.92 4.41
CA MET A 29 8.43 -6.98 4.10
C MET A 29 7.99 -7.13 2.64
N ASP A 30 8.93 -7.12 1.70
CA ASP A 30 8.64 -7.25 0.28
C ASP A 30 7.97 -8.59 -0.05
N THR A 31 8.47 -9.69 0.53
CA THR A 31 7.85 -11.00 0.39
C THR A 31 6.42 -11.00 0.92
N SER A 32 6.19 -10.39 2.10
CA SER A 32 4.86 -10.35 2.73
C SER A 32 3.84 -9.59 1.88
N ILE A 33 4.24 -8.46 1.30
CA ILE A 33 3.37 -7.66 0.42
C ILE A 33 3.13 -8.40 -0.90
N ALA A 34 4.16 -8.99 -1.50
CA ALA A 34 4.02 -9.75 -2.74
C ALA A 34 3.12 -10.99 -2.56
N VAL A 35 3.21 -11.71 -1.44
CA VAL A 35 2.32 -12.83 -1.10
C VAL A 35 0.86 -12.37 -1.02
N LEU A 36 0.62 -11.18 -0.44
CA LEU A 36 -0.72 -10.61 -0.36
C LEU A 36 -1.29 -10.31 -1.75
N PHE A 37 -0.53 -9.61 -2.60
CA PHE A 37 -0.97 -9.29 -3.96
C PHE A 37 -1.18 -10.55 -4.81
N TYR A 38 -0.25 -11.49 -4.75
CA TYR A 38 -0.31 -12.73 -5.51
C TYR A 38 -1.56 -13.57 -5.16
N ASN A 39 -1.82 -13.82 -3.86
CA ASN A 39 -2.97 -14.63 -3.47
C ASN A 39 -4.30 -13.90 -3.69
N GLY A 40 -4.35 -12.57 -3.48
CA GLY A 40 -5.53 -11.79 -3.83
C GLY A 40 -5.83 -11.82 -5.34
N ALA A 41 -4.78 -11.77 -6.17
CA ALA A 41 -4.91 -11.87 -7.62
C ALA A 41 -5.29 -13.30 -8.07
N LEU A 42 -4.76 -14.35 -7.44
CA LEU A 42 -5.17 -15.73 -7.72
C LEU A 42 -6.67 -15.93 -7.48
N GLU A 43 -7.18 -15.42 -6.36
CA GLU A 43 -8.61 -15.51 -6.04
C GLU A 43 -9.46 -14.72 -7.03
N ALA A 44 -9.05 -13.51 -7.37
CA ALA A 44 -9.72 -12.71 -8.40
C ALA A 44 -9.75 -13.44 -9.74
N ALA A 45 -8.61 -13.99 -10.16
CA ALA A 45 -8.50 -14.73 -11.41
C ALA A 45 -9.39 -15.98 -11.45
N SER A 46 -9.50 -16.71 -10.34
CA SER A 46 -10.40 -17.87 -10.23
C SER A 46 -11.88 -17.51 -10.37
N SER A 47 -12.21 -16.27 -9.97
CA SER A 47 -13.55 -15.67 -10.13
C SER A 47 -13.75 -14.97 -11.48
N GLY A 48 -12.83 -15.11 -12.43
CA GLY A 48 -12.92 -14.48 -13.75
C GLY A 48 -12.52 -13.01 -13.79
N ILE A 49 -12.06 -12.43 -12.68
CA ILE A 49 -11.62 -11.04 -12.60
C ILE A 49 -10.15 -10.97 -13.05
N ARG A 50 -9.84 -10.10 -14.00
CA ARG A 50 -8.49 -9.95 -14.58
C ARG A 50 -7.85 -8.60 -14.30
N GLN A 51 -8.55 -7.70 -13.62
CA GLN A 51 -8.03 -6.38 -13.26
C GLN A 51 -8.28 -6.11 -11.79
N LEU A 52 -7.23 -5.76 -11.07
CA LEU A 52 -7.27 -5.33 -9.69
C LEU A 52 -6.96 -3.83 -9.57
N VAL A 53 -7.60 -3.19 -8.63
CA VAL A 53 -7.32 -1.80 -8.27
C VAL A 53 -6.79 -1.75 -6.85
N ALA A 54 -5.66 -1.06 -6.63
CA ALA A 54 -5.07 -0.93 -5.31
C ALA A 54 -4.71 0.52 -4.96
N GLY A 55 -4.71 0.82 -3.67
CA GLY A 55 -4.45 2.15 -3.13
C GLY A 55 -2.96 2.45 -2.88
N GLN A 56 -2.04 1.85 -3.62
CA GLN A 56 -0.60 2.14 -3.51
C GLN A 56 -0.32 3.59 -3.88
N GLY A 57 0.68 4.18 -3.21
CA GLY A 57 0.99 5.61 -3.37
C GLY A 57 0.21 6.54 -2.45
N ALA A 58 -0.91 6.09 -1.88
CA ALA A 58 -1.73 6.92 -1.00
C ALA A 58 -0.99 7.38 0.27
N ASP A 59 -0.12 6.56 0.83
CA ASP A 59 0.64 6.94 2.02
C ASP A 59 1.73 7.96 1.70
N GLU A 60 2.41 7.81 0.57
CA GLU A 60 3.47 8.70 0.09
C GLU A 60 2.92 10.06 -0.36
N LEU A 61 1.79 10.07 -1.06
CA LEU A 61 1.23 11.29 -1.67
C LEU A 61 0.39 12.11 -0.69
N PHE A 62 -0.37 11.44 0.18
CA PHE A 62 -1.26 12.12 1.14
C PHE A 62 -0.68 12.23 2.56
N GLY A 63 0.57 11.81 2.78
CA GLY A 63 1.20 11.91 4.09
C GLY A 63 0.67 10.88 5.11
N GLY A 64 0.50 9.61 4.69
CA GLY A 64 -0.14 8.58 5.51
C GLY A 64 0.74 7.92 6.58
N TYR A 65 2.07 7.99 6.49
CA TYR A 65 2.96 7.35 7.44
C TYR A 65 3.11 8.12 8.75
N LYS A 66 3.12 7.42 9.90
CA LYS A 66 3.35 8.03 11.21
C LYS A 66 4.67 8.79 11.30
N LYS A 67 5.70 8.36 10.55
CA LYS A 67 6.99 9.05 10.51
C LYS A 67 6.86 10.51 10.02
N TYR A 68 5.92 10.80 9.13
CA TYR A 68 5.73 12.15 8.61
C TYR A 68 5.21 13.12 9.68
N LEU A 69 4.34 12.66 10.60
CA LEU A 69 3.94 13.48 11.75
C LEU A 69 5.13 13.82 12.63
N ARG A 70 5.95 12.82 12.97
CA ARG A 70 7.14 13.01 13.80
C ARG A 70 8.12 14.02 13.17
N ILE A 71 8.33 13.91 11.84
CA ILE A 71 9.21 14.84 11.12
C ILE A 71 8.56 16.24 11.08
N TYR A 72 7.24 16.32 10.90
CA TYR A 72 6.53 17.60 10.91
C TYR A 72 6.74 18.34 12.24
N GLU A 73 6.55 17.63 13.36
CA GLU A 73 6.69 18.16 14.72
C GLU A 73 8.14 18.52 15.06
N SER A 74 9.11 17.73 14.64
CA SER A 74 10.54 17.93 14.98
C SER A 74 11.29 18.85 14.03
N SER A 75 10.94 18.89 12.76
CA SER A 75 11.79 19.47 11.70
C SER A 75 11.02 20.29 10.66
N GLY A 76 9.70 20.42 10.84
CA GLY A 76 8.84 21.25 10.02
C GLY A 76 8.45 20.66 8.65
N PRO A 77 7.55 21.35 7.92
CA PRO A 77 6.90 20.84 6.71
C PRO A 77 7.86 20.58 5.55
N ILE A 78 8.90 21.40 5.37
CA ILE A 78 9.88 21.26 4.27
C ILE A 78 10.59 19.91 4.34
N ASN A 79 10.95 19.45 5.55
CA ASN A 79 11.61 18.16 5.72
C ASN A 79 10.63 16.98 5.50
N VAL A 80 9.36 17.16 5.83
CA VAL A 80 8.32 16.17 5.48
C VAL A 80 8.23 16.01 3.96
N GLU A 81 8.19 17.10 3.21
CA GLU A 81 8.07 17.06 1.75
C GLU A 81 9.26 16.32 1.10
N LYS A 82 10.48 16.59 1.57
CA LYS A 82 11.67 15.87 1.11
C LYS A 82 11.55 14.37 1.33
N VAL A 83 11.15 13.95 2.54
CA VAL A 83 11.02 12.52 2.88
C VAL A 83 9.87 11.87 2.10
N MET A 84 8.73 12.54 1.94
CA MET A 84 7.62 12.04 1.12
C MET A 84 8.04 11.84 -0.34
N THR A 85 8.83 12.75 -0.90
CA THR A 85 9.37 12.63 -2.26
C THR A 85 10.33 11.44 -2.39
N GLN A 86 11.22 11.24 -1.42
CA GLN A 86 12.13 10.09 -1.38
C GLN A 86 11.36 8.76 -1.27
N ASP A 87 10.35 8.71 -0.42
CA ASP A 87 9.50 7.52 -0.27
C ASP A 87 8.74 7.20 -1.57
N LEU A 88 8.20 8.21 -2.25
CA LEU A 88 7.53 8.04 -3.53
C LEU A 88 8.49 7.48 -4.60
N VAL A 89 9.71 8.00 -4.68
CA VAL A 89 10.76 7.48 -5.60
C VAL A 89 11.11 6.03 -5.25
N SER A 90 11.24 5.71 -3.97
CA SER A 90 11.51 4.34 -3.50
C SER A 90 10.36 3.39 -3.85
N LEU A 91 9.11 3.84 -3.66
CA LEU A 91 7.93 3.09 -4.05
C LEU A 91 7.96 2.77 -5.56
N TRP A 92 8.24 3.78 -6.41
CA TRP A 92 8.33 3.59 -7.86
C TRP A 92 9.41 2.57 -8.26
N ARG A 93 10.58 2.65 -7.65
CA ARG A 93 11.72 1.80 -7.99
C ARG A 93 11.56 0.34 -7.56
N ASN A 94 10.95 0.11 -6.41
CA ASN A 94 10.96 -1.20 -5.77
C ASN A 94 9.54 -1.74 -5.54
N GLY A 95 8.68 -0.96 -4.89
CA GLY A 95 7.37 -1.41 -4.45
C GLY A 95 6.43 -1.73 -5.59
N ILE A 96 6.34 -0.82 -6.58
CA ILE A 96 5.42 -0.97 -7.70
C ILE A 96 5.82 -2.13 -8.60
N VAL A 97 7.11 -2.26 -8.91
CA VAL A 97 7.61 -3.39 -9.73
C VAL A 97 7.27 -4.71 -9.07
N ARG A 98 7.48 -4.84 -7.75
CA ARG A 98 7.11 -6.01 -6.97
C ARG A 98 5.60 -6.30 -7.06
N ASP A 99 4.75 -5.28 -6.83
CA ASP A 99 3.30 -5.44 -6.74
C ASP A 99 2.70 -5.82 -8.11
N TYR A 100 3.15 -5.15 -9.19
CA TYR A 100 2.78 -5.51 -10.56
C TYR A 100 3.21 -6.94 -10.91
N SER A 101 4.46 -7.30 -10.61
CA SER A 101 4.98 -8.63 -10.91
C SER A 101 4.24 -9.73 -10.15
N ALA A 102 3.98 -9.51 -8.86
CA ALA A 102 3.22 -10.46 -8.04
C ALA A 102 1.79 -10.66 -8.57
N THR A 103 1.12 -9.58 -8.99
CA THR A 103 -0.23 -9.62 -9.55
C THR A 103 -0.24 -10.30 -10.93
N ALA A 104 0.75 -9.99 -11.78
CA ALA A 104 0.89 -10.57 -13.11
C ALA A 104 1.17 -12.08 -13.07
N LEU A 105 1.95 -12.57 -12.09
CA LEU A 105 2.17 -14.02 -11.89
C LEU A 105 0.87 -14.79 -11.64
N ALA A 106 -0.16 -14.15 -11.13
CA ALA A 106 -1.50 -14.72 -10.94
C ALA A 106 -2.43 -14.49 -12.15
N GLY A 107 -1.95 -13.88 -13.23
CA GLY A 107 -2.72 -13.63 -14.44
C GLY A 107 -3.68 -12.44 -14.36
N CYS A 108 -3.40 -11.46 -13.47
CA CYS A 108 -4.17 -10.22 -13.34
C CYS A 108 -3.33 -8.98 -13.67
N LEU A 109 -4.00 -7.94 -14.13
CA LEU A 109 -3.46 -6.59 -14.26
C LEU A 109 -3.68 -5.82 -12.95
N LEU A 110 -2.75 -4.93 -12.60
CA LEU A 110 -2.87 -4.05 -11.45
C LEU A 110 -3.03 -2.61 -11.91
N THR A 111 -4.01 -1.89 -11.37
CA THR A 111 -4.24 -0.47 -11.61
C THR A 111 -4.03 0.29 -10.30
N LEU A 112 -3.26 1.37 -10.34
CA LEU A 112 -2.87 2.19 -9.19
C LEU A 112 -3.32 3.64 -9.40
N PRO A 113 -4.59 3.99 -9.13
CA PRO A 113 -5.15 5.30 -9.48
C PRO A 113 -4.43 6.48 -8.85
N TYR A 114 -3.94 6.34 -7.62
CA TYR A 114 -3.20 7.43 -6.96
C TYR A 114 -1.85 7.76 -7.60
N LEU A 115 -1.34 6.87 -8.44
CA LEU A 115 -0.07 7.07 -9.16
C LEU A 115 -0.28 7.55 -10.60
N ASP A 116 -1.49 7.91 -10.96
CA ASP A 116 -1.77 8.63 -12.19
C ASP A 116 -0.97 9.95 -12.23
N PRO A 117 -0.29 10.29 -13.34
CA PRO A 117 0.55 11.47 -13.43
C PRO A 117 -0.16 12.78 -13.06
N ASP A 118 -1.43 12.94 -13.44
CA ASP A 118 -2.21 14.15 -13.14
C ASP A 118 -2.50 14.25 -11.65
N ILE A 119 -2.87 13.12 -11.02
CA ILE A 119 -3.11 13.05 -9.57
C ILE A 119 -1.81 13.30 -8.81
N VAL A 120 -0.69 12.70 -9.23
CA VAL A 120 0.62 12.94 -8.62
C VAL A 120 1.02 14.40 -8.75
N GLY A 121 0.88 15.00 -9.94
CA GLY A 121 1.16 16.41 -10.20
C GLY A 121 0.35 17.33 -9.31
N PHE A 122 -0.96 17.12 -9.25
CA PHE A 122 -1.87 17.88 -8.39
C PHE A 122 -1.48 17.75 -6.90
N LEU A 123 -1.31 16.53 -6.40
CA LEU A 123 -0.97 16.32 -4.99
C LEU A 123 0.40 16.89 -4.62
N LYS A 124 1.37 16.89 -5.53
CA LYS A 124 2.66 17.53 -5.30
C LYS A 124 2.56 19.06 -5.24
N SER A 125 1.62 19.68 -5.92
CA SER A 125 1.41 21.13 -5.85
C SER A 125 0.76 21.59 -4.53
N LEU A 126 0.13 20.69 -3.77
CA LEU A 126 -0.51 21.03 -2.52
C LEU A 126 0.51 21.21 -1.38
N PRO A 127 0.33 22.20 -0.50
CA PRO A 127 1.16 22.37 0.68
C PRO A 127 1.02 21.19 1.64
N ILE A 128 2.04 20.92 2.42
CA ILE A 128 2.04 19.82 3.42
C ILE A 128 0.89 19.97 4.42
N SER A 129 0.51 21.21 4.78
CA SER A 129 -0.61 21.48 5.68
C SER A 129 -1.98 20.99 5.14
N ALA A 130 -2.12 20.84 3.83
CA ALA A 130 -3.31 20.22 3.24
C ALA A 130 -3.33 18.69 3.39
N LYS A 131 -2.18 18.07 3.62
CA LYS A 131 -1.99 16.62 3.74
C LYS A 131 -1.89 16.15 5.18
N ILE A 132 -1.19 16.93 6.02
CA ILE A 132 -0.90 16.61 7.41
C ILE A 132 -1.21 17.84 8.27
N SER A 133 -2.02 17.63 9.30
CA SER A 133 -2.29 18.59 10.37
C SER A 133 -2.35 17.81 11.68
N PRO A 134 -1.30 17.84 12.49
CA PRO A 134 -1.24 17.03 13.71
C PRO A 134 -2.50 17.17 14.58
N PRO A 135 -3.06 16.06 15.09
CA PRO A 135 -2.57 14.69 14.96
C PRO A 135 -3.02 13.96 13.66
N LEU A 136 -3.70 14.64 12.73
CA LEU A 136 -4.33 14.03 11.56
C LEU A 136 -3.35 13.87 10.39
N ARG A 137 -3.49 12.73 9.72
CA ARG A 137 -2.81 12.35 8.48
C ARG A 137 -3.82 12.17 7.36
N LYS A 138 -3.37 12.30 6.10
CA LYS A 138 -4.22 12.17 4.90
C LYS A 138 -5.39 13.15 4.89
N LEU A 139 -5.19 14.36 5.39
CA LEU A 139 -6.27 15.34 5.63
C LEU A 139 -7.12 15.58 4.38
N ILE A 140 -6.50 15.88 3.25
CA ILE A 140 -7.24 16.13 2.00
C ILE A 140 -8.01 14.89 1.53
N LEU A 141 -7.41 13.68 1.66
CA LEU A 141 -8.11 12.44 1.28
C LEU A 141 -9.34 12.22 2.15
N ARG A 142 -9.24 12.45 3.45
CA ARG A 142 -10.38 12.36 4.39
C ARG A 142 -11.48 13.36 4.02
N LYS A 143 -11.11 14.60 3.66
CA LYS A 143 -12.08 15.62 3.21
C LYS A 143 -12.78 15.21 1.91
N VAL A 144 -12.05 14.66 0.95
CA VAL A 144 -12.61 14.15 -0.30
C VAL A 144 -13.57 12.99 -0.03
N CYS A 145 -13.19 12.04 0.82
CA CYS A 145 -14.06 10.93 1.21
C CYS A 145 -15.38 11.43 1.85
N SER A 146 -15.28 12.39 2.77
CA SER A 146 -16.45 13.00 3.40
C SER A 146 -17.33 13.74 2.38
N ALA A 147 -16.73 14.53 1.49
CA ALA A 147 -17.45 15.23 0.41
C ALA A 147 -18.11 14.28 -0.60
N ALA A 148 -17.54 13.09 -0.77
CA ALA A 148 -18.13 12.00 -1.59
C ALA A 148 -19.23 11.22 -0.86
N GLY A 149 -19.59 11.61 0.37
CA GLY A 149 -20.69 11.00 1.13
C GLY A 149 -20.34 9.70 1.85
N LEU A 150 -19.04 9.37 2.02
CA LEU A 150 -18.66 8.21 2.83
C LEU A 150 -18.96 8.47 4.31
N PRO A 151 -19.37 7.42 5.07
CA PRO A 151 -19.57 7.52 6.51
C PRO A 151 -18.34 8.05 7.25
N GLU A 152 -18.54 8.84 8.29
CA GLU A 152 -17.45 9.47 9.05
C GLU A 152 -16.48 8.43 9.63
N GLU A 153 -16.98 7.32 10.11
CA GLU A 153 -16.18 6.19 10.61
C GLU A 153 -15.21 5.63 9.58
N VAL A 154 -15.60 5.63 8.29
CA VAL A 154 -14.73 5.22 7.17
C VAL A 154 -13.70 6.32 6.88
N CYS A 155 -14.14 7.58 6.82
CA CYS A 155 -13.28 8.73 6.55
C CYS A 155 -12.19 8.89 7.62
N MET A 156 -12.51 8.61 8.88
CA MET A 156 -11.61 8.77 10.02
C MET A 156 -10.87 7.48 10.40
N TYR A 157 -11.13 6.37 9.70
CA TYR A 157 -10.51 5.09 10.02
C TYR A 157 -8.98 5.13 9.98
N GLU A 158 -8.35 4.64 11.03
CA GLU A 158 -6.90 4.44 11.10
C GLU A 158 -6.52 3.06 10.59
N LYS A 159 -6.08 3.00 9.34
CA LYS A 159 -5.68 1.72 8.73
C LYS A 159 -4.43 1.14 9.38
N LYS A 160 -4.35 -0.19 9.36
CA LYS A 160 -3.10 -0.95 9.54
C LYS A 160 -2.48 -1.24 8.18
N ALA A 161 -1.15 -1.30 8.10
CA ALA A 161 -0.49 -1.75 6.87
C ALA A 161 -0.92 -3.19 6.55
N ALA A 162 -1.17 -3.47 5.28
CA ALA A 162 -1.83 -4.69 4.83
C ALA A 162 -1.07 -5.97 5.24
N GLN A 163 0.27 -5.96 5.18
CA GLN A 163 1.10 -7.10 5.60
C GLN A 163 0.98 -7.44 7.10
N TYR A 164 0.70 -6.43 7.95
CA TYR A 164 0.45 -6.64 9.37
C TYR A 164 -1.01 -7.02 9.64
N GLY A 165 -1.93 -6.33 8.96
CA GLY A 165 -3.38 -6.56 9.11
C GLY A 165 -3.80 -7.96 8.66
N SER A 166 -3.17 -8.53 7.64
CA SER A 166 -3.41 -9.88 7.13
C SER A 166 -2.76 -11.00 7.96
N GLY A 167 -1.80 -10.66 8.82
CA GLY A 167 -1.02 -11.66 9.58
C GLY A 167 0.07 -12.38 8.77
N ILE A 168 0.19 -12.14 7.46
CA ILE A 168 1.17 -12.80 6.58
C ILE A 168 2.60 -12.61 7.11
N GLU A 169 2.98 -11.37 7.44
CA GLU A 169 4.34 -11.13 7.96
C GLU A 169 4.63 -11.90 9.25
N LYS A 170 3.64 -12.07 10.13
CA LYS A 170 3.81 -12.84 11.37
C LYS A 170 4.15 -14.31 11.09
N VAL A 171 3.50 -14.92 10.08
CA VAL A 171 3.76 -16.29 9.65
C VAL A 171 5.16 -16.41 9.07
N LEU A 172 5.51 -15.53 8.12
CA LEU A 172 6.82 -15.55 7.45
C LEU A 172 7.97 -15.26 8.41
N ARG A 173 7.80 -14.35 9.36
CA ARG A 173 8.80 -14.06 10.40
C ARG A 173 9.11 -15.27 11.30
N LYS A 174 8.13 -16.13 11.53
CA LYS A 174 8.33 -17.39 12.26
C LYS A 174 9.11 -18.42 11.45
N ALA A 175 8.84 -18.48 10.15
CA ALA A 175 9.40 -19.51 9.28
C ALA A 175 10.83 -19.21 8.81
N TYR A 176 11.21 -17.92 8.74
CA TYR A 176 12.51 -17.46 8.23
C TYR A 176 13.45 -16.99 9.35
N ARG A 177 13.19 -17.35 10.60
CA ARG A 177 14.12 -17.25 11.72
C ARG A 177 15.03 -18.44 11.77
#